data_a4d0a57104029b99ee0d07c186a4e536
#
_entry.id   a4d0a57104029b99ee0d07c186a4e536
#
_cell.length_a   1.000
_cell.length_b   1.000
_cell.length_c   1.000
_cell.angle_alpha   90.00
_cell.angle_beta   90.00
_cell.angle_gamma   90.00
#
_symmetry.space_group_name_H-M   'P 1'
#
loop_
_entity.id
_entity.type
_entity.pdbx_description
1 polymer ?
#
loop_
_entity_poly.entity_id
_entity_poly.type
_entity_poly.pdbx_seq_one_letter_code
_entity_poly.pdbx_strand_id
1 'polypeptide(L)'
;EIDAEWWMAFREHAEGLAATFTPAILGVAAPLDNLSAMLDGTARPLAILGPVLLSALVWAWLWGGLLERFHSARPIGVRAFWDAGWRHLWTFVAISLAAAVAHLVLYLTVHAVLFGPVFGWLASVADTERAAFVWRIVLYGIFGAGLLAVSMVADFARVSVVVRSQRGVRQAMATAATFLRAHAGSAVTLYLLAGVLFAAMLGLYVTGEVYGGTRLGGWRSILIGQGYIVARLAIRLTLSAAGVRLFTRLQGTPAA
;
A
#
# COMPACT_ATOMS: atom_id res chain seq x y z
N GLU A 1 -8.18 3.24 -23.05
CA GLU A 1 -7.89 4.62 -23.51
C GLU A 1 -9.11 5.50 -23.25
N ILE A 2 -8.90 6.66 -22.65
CA ILE A 2 -9.99 7.63 -22.47
C ILE A 2 -10.07 8.41 -23.79
N ASP A 3 -11.27 8.47 -24.35
CA ASP A 3 -11.54 9.31 -25.52
C ASP A 3 -11.25 10.78 -25.16
N ALA A 4 -10.33 11.41 -25.89
CA ALA A 4 -9.91 12.77 -25.61
C ALA A 4 -11.05 13.79 -25.84
N GLU A 5 -11.95 13.55 -26.79
CA GLU A 5 -13.11 14.41 -27.05
C GLU A 5 -14.13 14.30 -25.92
N TRP A 6 -14.43 13.07 -25.48
CA TRP A 6 -15.27 12.84 -24.32
C TRP A 6 -14.69 13.49 -23.06
N TRP A 7 -13.36 13.37 -22.87
CA TRP A 7 -12.70 13.96 -21.71
C TRP A 7 -12.77 15.49 -21.71
N MET A 8 -12.57 16.13 -22.84
CA MET A 8 -12.70 17.60 -22.95
C MET A 8 -14.14 18.05 -22.69
N ALA A 9 -15.13 17.39 -23.28
CA ALA A 9 -16.54 17.67 -23.03
C ALA A 9 -16.93 17.44 -21.56
N PHE A 10 -16.42 16.37 -20.93
CA PHE A 10 -16.62 16.13 -19.50
C PHE A 10 -16.06 17.27 -18.64
N ARG A 11 -14.83 17.74 -18.93
CA ARG A 11 -14.20 18.83 -18.16
C ARG A 11 -14.94 20.16 -18.28
N GLU A 12 -15.52 20.46 -19.42
CA GLU A 12 -16.29 21.68 -19.65
C GLU A 12 -17.58 21.73 -18.81
N HIS A 13 -18.17 20.56 -18.54
CA HIS A 13 -19.45 20.45 -17.84
C HIS A 13 -19.32 19.91 -16.39
N ALA A 14 -18.10 19.51 -15.98
CA ALA A 14 -17.88 18.96 -14.66
C ALA A 14 -17.90 20.02 -13.57
N GLU A 15 -18.80 19.88 -12.60
CA GLU A 15 -18.93 20.77 -11.44
C GLU A 15 -18.68 20.01 -10.12
N GLY A 16 -18.33 20.74 -9.08
CA GLY A 16 -18.14 20.21 -7.73
C GLY A 16 -17.07 19.10 -7.67
N LEU A 17 -17.45 17.95 -7.13
CA LEU A 17 -16.53 16.79 -7.00
C LEU A 17 -16.11 16.22 -8.36
N ALA A 18 -16.96 16.29 -9.38
CA ALA A 18 -16.63 15.79 -10.71
C ALA A 18 -15.48 16.58 -11.36
N ALA A 19 -15.37 17.88 -11.11
CA ALA A 19 -14.27 18.72 -11.60
C ALA A 19 -12.88 18.30 -11.05
N THR A 20 -12.84 17.50 -9.98
CA THR A 20 -11.58 17.01 -9.38
C THR A 20 -11.02 15.76 -10.06
N PHE A 21 -11.75 15.13 -10.98
CA PHE A 21 -11.24 13.99 -11.73
C PHE A 21 -10.11 14.40 -12.68
N THR A 22 -9.09 13.55 -12.78
CA THR A 22 -7.99 13.70 -13.73
C THR A 22 -7.78 12.41 -14.51
N PRO A 23 -7.28 12.46 -15.77
CA PRO A 23 -7.00 11.25 -16.57
C PRO A 23 -6.05 10.28 -15.88
N ALA A 24 -5.12 10.78 -15.07
CA ALA A 24 -4.14 10.00 -14.33
C ALA A 24 -4.78 8.99 -13.34
N ILE A 25 -6.00 9.24 -12.89
CA ILE A 25 -6.73 8.34 -11.99
C ILE A 25 -7.27 7.12 -12.74
N LEU A 26 -7.61 7.27 -14.02
CA LEU A 26 -8.31 6.28 -14.84
C LEU A 26 -7.42 5.62 -15.88
N GLY A 27 -6.21 6.17 -16.13
CA GLY A 27 -5.32 5.72 -17.21
C GLY A 27 -4.34 4.62 -16.80
N VAL A 28 -3.63 4.12 -17.80
CA VAL A 28 -2.53 3.12 -17.68
C VAL A 28 -1.41 3.61 -16.77
N ALA A 29 -1.17 4.92 -16.74
CA ALA A 29 -0.18 5.55 -15.86
C ALA A 29 -0.60 5.59 -14.37
N ALA A 30 -1.84 5.23 -14.04
CA ALA A 30 -2.37 5.33 -12.67
C ALA A 30 -1.51 4.65 -11.59
N PRO A 31 -0.91 3.45 -11.79
CA PRO A 31 -0.02 2.87 -10.79
C PRO A 31 1.23 3.71 -10.52
N LEU A 32 1.85 4.27 -11.57
CA LEU A 32 3.05 5.12 -11.46
C LEU A 32 2.70 6.48 -10.87
N ASP A 33 1.58 7.07 -11.31
CA ASP A 33 1.06 8.32 -10.77
C ASP A 33 0.66 8.17 -9.29
N ASN A 34 0.09 7.05 -8.88
CA ASN A 34 -0.19 6.76 -7.49
C ASN A 34 1.09 6.64 -6.65
N LEU A 35 2.15 6.02 -7.19
CA LEU A 35 3.45 5.94 -6.52
C LEU A 35 4.09 7.32 -6.40
N SER A 36 4.11 8.11 -7.47
CA SER A 36 4.61 9.50 -7.45
C SER A 36 3.85 10.35 -6.44
N ALA A 37 2.52 10.34 -6.49
CA ALA A 37 1.70 11.09 -5.55
C ALA A 37 1.94 10.68 -4.08
N MET A 38 2.20 9.41 -3.83
CA MET A 38 2.54 8.92 -2.50
C MET A 38 3.90 9.44 -2.04
N LEU A 39 4.89 9.49 -2.92
CA LEU A 39 6.23 9.98 -2.60
C LEU A 39 6.29 11.50 -2.49
N ASP A 40 5.57 12.21 -3.34
CA ASP A 40 5.54 13.68 -3.38
C ASP A 40 4.51 14.30 -2.43
N GLY A 41 3.65 13.48 -1.81
CA GLY A 41 2.61 13.97 -0.89
C GLY A 41 1.50 14.76 -1.59
N THR A 42 1.29 14.55 -2.90
CA THR A 42 0.27 15.30 -3.66
C THR A 42 -1.15 14.88 -3.27
N ALA A 43 -2.03 15.88 -3.10
CA ALA A 43 -3.42 15.63 -2.75
C ALA A 43 -4.15 14.90 -3.89
N ARG A 44 -5.00 13.94 -3.50
CA ARG A 44 -5.87 13.23 -4.43
C ARG A 44 -7.24 13.91 -4.53
N PRO A 45 -7.94 13.78 -5.67
CA PRO A 45 -9.27 14.32 -5.83
C PRO A 45 -10.24 13.82 -4.78
N LEU A 46 -11.03 14.72 -4.21
CA LEU A 46 -12.03 14.39 -3.18
C LEU A 46 -13.09 13.41 -3.69
N ALA A 47 -13.33 13.37 -4.99
CA ALA A 47 -14.27 12.45 -5.62
C ALA A 47 -13.97 10.97 -5.36
N ILE A 48 -12.70 10.60 -5.13
CA ILE A 48 -12.31 9.21 -4.84
C ILE A 48 -12.41 8.86 -3.35
N LEU A 49 -12.67 9.82 -2.48
CA LEU A 49 -12.69 9.60 -1.02
C LEU A 49 -13.71 8.55 -0.60
N GLY A 50 -14.94 8.61 -1.14
CA GLY A 50 -15.99 7.63 -0.87
C GLY A 50 -15.58 6.19 -1.22
N PRO A 51 -15.21 5.91 -2.49
CA PRO A 51 -14.68 4.62 -2.91
C PRO A 51 -13.47 4.14 -2.10
N VAL A 52 -12.54 5.04 -1.73
CA VAL A 52 -11.37 4.69 -0.91
C VAL A 52 -11.78 4.26 0.50
N LEU A 53 -12.68 5.01 1.17
CA LEU A 53 -13.17 4.66 2.50
C LEU A 53 -13.94 3.34 2.49
N LEU A 54 -14.83 3.14 1.50
CA LEU A 54 -15.55 1.88 1.35
C LEU A 54 -14.57 0.71 1.12
N SER A 55 -13.61 0.88 0.23
CA SER A 55 -12.56 -0.12 -0.02
C SER A 55 -11.76 -0.43 1.24
N ALA A 56 -11.39 0.59 2.03
CA ALA A 56 -10.67 0.41 3.28
C ALA A 56 -11.47 -0.40 4.32
N LEU A 57 -12.78 -0.15 4.43
CA LEU A 57 -13.68 -0.92 5.31
C LEU A 57 -13.81 -2.39 4.85
N VAL A 58 -14.03 -2.61 3.56
CA VAL A 58 -14.11 -3.96 2.97
C VAL A 58 -12.79 -4.71 3.21
N TRP A 59 -11.65 -4.07 2.98
CA TRP A 59 -10.36 -4.68 3.24
C TRP A 59 -10.11 -4.96 4.71
N ALA A 60 -10.47 -4.05 5.63
CA ALA A 60 -10.33 -4.27 7.07
C ALA A 60 -11.13 -5.51 7.52
N TRP A 61 -12.33 -5.67 6.96
CA TRP A 61 -13.17 -6.83 7.21
C TRP A 61 -12.60 -8.12 6.62
N LEU A 62 -12.19 -8.12 5.34
CA LEU A 62 -11.57 -9.27 4.68
C LEU A 62 -10.29 -9.72 5.40
N TRP A 63 -9.47 -8.78 5.86
CA TRP A 63 -8.24 -9.11 6.59
C TRP A 63 -8.49 -9.93 7.84
N GLY A 64 -9.62 -9.73 8.55
CA GLY A 64 -9.98 -10.54 9.70
C GLY A 64 -10.09 -12.02 9.35
N GLY A 65 -10.84 -12.33 8.31
CA GLY A 65 -11.00 -13.71 7.82
C GLY A 65 -9.72 -14.29 7.23
N LEU A 66 -8.96 -13.48 6.45
CA LEU A 66 -7.72 -13.93 5.81
C LEU A 66 -6.63 -14.28 6.83
N LEU A 67 -6.39 -13.42 7.82
CA LEU A 67 -5.38 -13.67 8.85
C LEU A 67 -5.76 -14.86 9.73
N GLU A 68 -7.04 -15.02 10.07
CA GLU A 68 -7.54 -16.21 10.77
C GLU A 68 -7.28 -17.47 9.93
N ARG A 69 -7.55 -17.43 8.63
CA ARG A 69 -7.28 -18.53 7.70
C ARG A 69 -5.79 -18.87 7.61
N PHE A 70 -4.91 -17.87 7.62
CA PHE A 70 -3.46 -18.08 7.56
C PHE A 70 -2.87 -18.57 8.87
N HIS A 71 -3.50 -18.21 9.99
CA HIS A 71 -3.11 -18.67 11.32
C HIS A 71 -3.58 -20.10 11.60
N SER A 72 -4.76 -20.48 11.14
CA SER A 72 -5.36 -21.80 11.38
C SER A 72 -4.60 -22.90 10.67
N ALA A 73 -4.27 -23.99 11.38
CA ALA A 73 -3.66 -25.18 10.78
C ALA A 73 -4.63 -25.91 9.82
N ARG A 74 -5.95 -25.82 10.07
CA ARG A 74 -6.99 -26.45 9.26
C ARG A 74 -7.75 -25.40 8.42
N PRO A 75 -8.33 -25.82 7.27
CA PRO A 75 -9.22 -24.94 6.51
C PRO A 75 -10.39 -24.47 7.37
N ILE A 76 -10.60 -23.16 7.43
CA ILE A 76 -11.79 -22.58 8.06
C ILE A 76 -12.94 -22.54 7.04
N GLY A 77 -14.15 -22.83 7.51
CA GLY A 77 -15.37 -22.74 6.69
C GLY A 77 -15.76 -21.28 6.40
N VAL A 78 -16.60 -21.07 5.39
CA VAL A 78 -17.07 -19.75 4.97
C VAL A 78 -17.66 -18.95 6.14
N ARG A 79 -18.52 -19.57 6.96
CA ARG A 79 -19.12 -18.90 8.11
C ARG A 79 -18.06 -18.41 9.11
N ALA A 80 -17.08 -19.25 9.45
CA ALA A 80 -16.01 -18.89 10.38
C ALA A 80 -15.14 -17.74 9.82
N PHE A 81 -14.93 -17.72 8.50
CA PHE A 81 -14.24 -16.62 7.82
C PHE A 81 -15.00 -15.28 7.99
N TRP A 82 -16.32 -15.28 7.74
CA TRP A 82 -17.14 -14.09 7.88
C TRP A 82 -17.21 -13.62 9.34
N ASP A 83 -17.39 -14.55 10.28
CA ASP A 83 -17.42 -14.24 11.72
C ASP A 83 -16.08 -13.64 12.20
N ALA A 84 -14.95 -14.15 11.71
CA ALA A 84 -13.64 -13.58 11.99
C ALA A 84 -13.49 -12.15 11.42
N GLY A 85 -13.98 -11.93 10.20
CA GLY A 85 -14.02 -10.58 9.60
C GLY A 85 -14.73 -9.58 10.50
N TRP A 86 -15.93 -9.89 10.96
CA TRP A 86 -16.71 -9.03 11.85
C TRP A 86 -16.08 -8.87 13.24
N ARG A 87 -15.52 -9.94 13.80
CA ARG A 87 -14.87 -9.93 15.11
C ARG A 87 -13.72 -8.94 15.19
N HIS A 88 -12.92 -8.84 14.13
CA HIS A 88 -11.71 -8.02 14.10
C HIS A 88 -11.87 -6.66 13.42
N LEU A 89 -13.02 -6.40 12.75
CA LEU A 89 -13.25 -5.22 11.93
C LEU A 89 -12.84 -3.92 12.62
N TRP A 90 -13.44 -3.63 13.77
CA TRP A 90 -13.22 -2.34 14.45
C TRP A 90 -11.81 -2.18 14.97
N THR A 91 -11.18 -3.26 15.42
CA THR A 91 -9.77 -3.23 15.82
C THR A 91 -8.88 -2.94 14.62
N PHE A 92 -9.16 -3.53 13.46
CA PHE A 92 -8.39 -3.30 12.24
C PHE A 92 -8.63 -1.90 11.65
N VAL A 93 -9.84 -1.40 11.71
CA VAL A 93 -10.15 0.00 11.35
C VAL A 93 -9.37 0.95 12.25
N ALA A 94 -9.33 0.72 13.56
CA ALA A 94 -8.59 1.57 14.48
C ALA A 94 -7.07 1.48 14.27
N ILE A 95 -6.50 0.31 13.96
CA ILE A 95 -5.09 0.16 13.56
C ILE A 95 -4.82 0.92 12.25
N SER A 96 -5.73 0.82 11.27
CA SER A 96 -5.60 1.54 10.00
C SER A 96 -5.65 3.06 10.20
N LEU A 97 -6.52 3.54 11.07
CA LEU A 97 -6.60 4.96 11.41
C LEU A 97 -5.33 5.44 12.12
N ALA A 98 -4.81 4.67 13.08
CA ALA A 98 -3.55 4.98 13.74
C ALA A 98 -2.37 5.04 12.74
N ALA A 99 -2.32 4.10 11.79
CA ALA A 99 -1.34 4.11 10.71
C ALA A 99 -1.52 5.33 9.78
N ALA A 100 -2.76 5.68 9.44
CA ALA A 100 -3.06 6.86 8.62
C ALA A 100 -2.59 8.16 9.31
N VAL A 101 -2.84 8.29 10.62
CA VAL A 101 -2.32 9.43 11.41
C VAL A 101 -0.79 9.45 11.42
N ALA A 102 -0.13 8.30 11.62
CA ALA A 102 1.33 8.21 11.58
C ALA A 102 1.89 8.58 10.20
N HIS A 103 1.26 8.14 9.10
CA HIS A 103 1.63 8.55 7.75
C HIS A 103 1.44 10.07 7.56
N LEU A 104 0.32 10.64 8.01
CA LEU A 104 0.08 12.08 7.95
C LEU A 104 1.17 12.86 8.69
N VAL A 105 1.54 12.41 9.90
CA VAL A 105 2.65 13.03 10.66
C VAL A 105 3.95 12.95 9.87
N LEU A 106 4.28 11.81 9.25
CA LEU A 106 5.47 11.69 8.38
C LEU A 106 5.44 12.69 7.22
N TYR A 107 4.28 12.89 6.57
CA TYR A 107 4.18 13.88 5.49
C TYR A 107 4.33 15.31 6.02
N LEU A 108 3.68 15.66 7.10
CA LEU A 108 3.69 17.02 7.63
C LEU A 108 5.04 17.39 8.26
N THR A 109 5.83 16.42 8.70
CA THR A 109 7.12 16.67 9.38
C THR A 109 8.32 16.22 8.53
N VAL A 110 8.47 14.90 8.34
CA VAL A 110 9.67 14.34 7.69
C VAL A 110 9.75 14.73 6.23
N HIS A 111 8.65 14.57 5.47
CA HIS A 111 8.61 14.95 4.04
C HIS A 111 8.84 16.45 3.88
N ALA A 112 8.16 17.29 4.65
CA ALA A 112 8.32 18.74 4.58
C ALA A 112 9.77 19.18 4.86
N VAL A 113 10.45 18.54 5.82
CA VAL A 113 11.86 18.83 6.13
C VAL A 113 12.80 18.30 5.06
N LEU A 114 12.60 17.06 4.61
CA LEU A 114 13.49 16.43 3.62
C LEU A 114 13.42 17.14 2.26
N PHE A 115 12.22 17.44 1.77
CA PHE A 115 12.04 18.01 0.43
C PHE A 115 11.93 19.54 0.41
N GLY A 116 11.85 20.18 1.57
CA GLY A 116 12.00 21.61 1.73
C GLY A 116 13.47 22.01 1.99
N PRO A 117 13.82 22.30 3.25
CA PRO A 117 15.14 22.86 3.57
C PRO A 117 16.31 21.92 3.23
N VAL A 118 16.18 20.58 3.47
CA VAL A 118 17.29 19.65 3.23
C VAL A 118 17.58 19.53 1.74
N PHE A 119 16.58 19.28 0.91
CA PHE A 119 16.78 19.20 -0.54
C PHE A 119 17.19 20.54 -1.12
N GLY A 120 16.62 21.65 -0.66
CA GLY A 120 17.02 22.99 -1.10
C GLY A 120 18.51 23.26 -0.85
N TRP A 121 19.03 22.89 0.32
CA TRP A 121 20.46 23.00 0.63
C TRP A 121 21.29 22.04 -0.23
N LEU A 122 20.93 20.76 -0.36
CA LEU A 122 21.64 19.78 -1.19
C LEU A 122 21.69 20.21 -2.67
N ALA A 123 20.60 20.75 -3.19
CA ALA A 123 20.52 21.23 -4.56
C ALA A 123 21.38 22.48 -4.78
N SER A 124 21.52 23.36 -3.77
CA SER A 124 22.37 24.58 -3.86
C SER A 124 23.86 24.28 -3.88
N VAL A 125 24.31 23.16 -3.28
CA VAL A 125 25.70 22.72 -3.29
C VAL A 125 26.01 21.69 -4.37
N ALA A 126 25.01 21.26 -5.14
CA ALA A 126 25.17 20.29 -6.24
C ALA A 126 25.71 21.02 -7.49
N ASP A 127 26.87 20.61 -7.99
CA ASP A 127 27.49 21.19 -9.19
C ASP A 127 26.74 20.85 -10.49
N THR A 128 25.85 19.84 -10.47
CA THR A 128 25.15 19.37 -11.64
C THR A 128 23.70 18.95 -11.29
N GLU A 129 22.80 19.06 -12.27
CA GLU A 129 21.41 18.55 -12.14
C GLU A 129 21.36 17.05 -11.82
N ARG A 130 22.34 16.28 -12.33
CA ARG A 130 22.45 14.84 -12.02
C ARG A 130 22.72 14.60 -10.54
N ALA A 131 23.59 15.39 -9.93
CA ALA A 131 23.88 15.29 -8.50
C ALA A 131 22.63 15.63 -7.66
N ALA A 132 21.92 16.71 -8.00
CA ALA A 132 20.67 17.07 -7.36
C ALA A 132 19.61 15.96 -7.51
N PHE A 133 19.49 15.33 -8.68
CA PHE A 133 18.59 14.21 -8.91
C PHE A 133 18.94 12.99 -8.04
N VAL A 134 20.22 12.65 -7.91
CA VAL A 134 20.66 11.53 -7.04
C VAL A 134 20.29 11.80 -5.59
N TRP A 135 20.52 13.02 -5.09
CA TRP A 135 20.10 13.40 -3.74
C TRP A 135 18.59 13.25 -3.55
N ARG A 136 17.79 13.66 -4.52
CA ARG A 136 16.35 13.51 -4.47
C ARG A 136 15.93 12.05 -4.35
N ILE A 137 16.56 11.15 -5.10
CA ILE A 137 16.32 9.68 -5.00
C ILE A 137 16.68 9.16 -3.60
N VAL A 138 17.81 9.60 -3.03
CA VAL A 138 18.22 9.21 -1.67
C VAL A 138 17.18 9.66 -0.64
N LEU A 139 16.69 10.89 -0.75
CA LEU A 139 15.65 11.42 0.14
C LEU A 139 14.33 10.64 0.01
N TYR A 140 13.93 10.27 -1.22
CA TYR A 140 12.78 9.36 -1.43
C TYR A 140 13.00 8.00 -0.79
N GLY A 141 14.21 7.46 -0.85
CA GLY A 141 14.56 6.21 -0.17
C GLY A 141 14.40 6.31 1.35
N ILE A 142 14.87 7.40 1.96
CA ILE A 142 14.74 7.67 3.41
C ILE A 142 13.26 7.83 3.79
N PHE A 143 12.53 8.65 3.06
CA PHE A 143 11.09 8.86 3.30
C PHE A 143 10.28 7.57 3.10
N GLY A 144 10.55 6.84 2.01
CA GLY A 144 9.93 5.55 1.72
C GLY A 144 10.20 4.51 2.80
N ALA A 145 11.41 4.47 3.38
CA ALA A 145 11.72 3.60 4.53
C ALA A 145 10.86 3.95 5.76
N GLY A 146 10.60 5.24 6.01
CA GLY A 146 9.67 5.68 7.05
C GLY A 146 8.23 5.22 6.81
N LEU A 147 7.72 5.39 5.58
CA LEU A 147 6.40 4.89 5.19
C LEU A 147 6.29 3.37 5.34
N LEU A 148 7.34 2.64 4.92
CA LEU A 148 7.43 1.20 5.06
C LEU A 148 7.40 0.77 6.52
N ALA A 149 8.16 1.43 7.39
CA ALA A 149 8.21 1.12 8.82
C ALA A 149 6.83 1.25 9.48
N VAL A 150 6.09 2.32 9.20
CA VAL A 150 4.71 2.49 9.70
C VAL A 150 3.79 1.38 9.18
N SER A 151 3.89 1.05 7.90
CA SER A 151 3.10 -0.03 7.30
C SER A 151 3.41 -1.39 7.91
N MET A 152 4.70 -1.71 8.15
CA MET A 152 5.12 -2.94 8.82
C MET A 152 4.56 -3.03 10.23
N VAL A 153 4.61 -1.96 11.01
CA VAL A 153 4.04 -1.94 12.38
C VAL A 153 2.54 -2.21 12.32
N ALA A 154 1.80 -1.58 11.40
CA ALA A 154 0.36 -1.78 11.26
C ALA A 154 0.01 -3.22 10.83
N ASP A 155 0.76 -3.81 9.91
CA ASP A 155 0.52 -5.16 9.41
C ASP A 155 0.82 -6.21 10.51
N PHE A 156 1.96 -6.10 11.20
CA PHE A 156 2.27 -6.99 12.32
C PHE A 156 1.37 -6.75 13.55
N ALA A 157 0.82 -5.54 13.72
CA ALA A 157 -0.21 -5.30 14.73
C ALA A 157 -1.48 -6.09 14.42
N ARG A 158 -1.95 -6.11 13.16
CA ARG A 158 -3.10 -6.95 12.74
C ARG A 158 -2.81 -8.44 12.94
N VAL A 159 -1.60 -8.89 12.59
CA VAL A 159 -1.17 -10.27 12.84
C VAL A 159 -1.20 -10.60 14.34
N SER A 160 -0.69 -9.71 15.20
CA SER A 160 -0.68 -9.93 16.65
C SER A 160 -2.08 -9.99 17.28
N VAL A 161 -3.05 -9.21 16.72
CA VAL A 161 -4.46 -9.27 17.13
C VAL A 161 -5.02 -10.67 16.94
N VAL A 162 -4.79 -11.28 15.78
CA VAL A 162 -5.30 -12.62 15.46
C VAL A 162 -4.54 -13.69 16.25
N VAL A 163 -3.21 -13.72 16.14
CA VAL A 163 -2.37 -14.78 16.71
C VAL A 163 -2.42 -14.79 18.24
N ARG A 164 -2.51 -13.63 18.89
CA ARG A 164 -2.54 -13.50 20.36
C ARG A 164 -3.91 -13.17 20.92
N SER A 165 -4.96 -13.16 20.08
CA SER A 165 -6.33 -12.80 20.48
C SER A 165 -6.41 -11.45 21.23
N GLN A 166 -5.56 -10.48 20.85
CA GLN A 166 -5.50 -9.17 21.49
C GLN A 166 -6.66 -8.29 21.02
N ARG A 167 -7.32 -7.59 21.95
CA ARG A 167 -8.42 -6.66 21.61
C ARG A 167 -7.99 -5.19 21.62
N GLY A 168 -6.88 -4.86 22.29
CA GLY A 168 -6.40 -3.50 22.47
C GLY A 168 -5.47 -3.06 21.35
N VAL A 169 -5.82 -1.97 20.63
CA VAL A 169 -5.01 -1.40 19.52
C VAL A 169 -3.60 -1.03 20.02
N ARG A 170 -3.50 -0.33 21.16
CA ARG A 170 -2.22 0.08 21.74
C ARG A 170 -1.33 -1.12 22.07
N GLN A 171 -1.91 -2.18 22.64
CA GLN A 171 -1.17 -3.40 22.95
C GLN A 171 -0.69 -4.11 21.68
N ALA A 172 -1.54 -4.21 20.63
CA ALA A 172 -1.18 -4.81 19.37
C ALA A 172 -0.05 -4.04 18.67
N MET A 173 -0.11 -2.71 18.66
CA MET A 173 0.94 -1.85 18.11
C MET A 173 2.27 -1.98 18.88
N ALA A 174 2.22 -2.01 20.21
CA ALA A 174 3.40 -2.22 21.07
C ALA A 174 4.03 -3.60 20.83
N THR A 175 3.20 -4.65 20.73
CA THR A 175 3.66 -6.02 20.42
C THR A 175 4.35 -6.08 19.05
N ALA A 176 3.74 -5.45 18.04
CA ALA A 176 4.32 -5.36 16.70
C ALA A 176 5.66 -4.60 16.69
N ALA A 177 5.72 -3.46 17.38
CA ALA A 177 6.96 -2.67 17.48
C ALA A 177 8.07 -3.44 18.18
N THR A 178 7.77 -4.14 19.27
CA THR A 178 8.74 -4.99 19.99
C THR A 178 9.22 -6.14 19.11
N PHE A 179 8.31 -6.82 18.42
CA PHE A 179 8.63 -7.88 17.47
C PHE A 179 9.56 -7.39 16.35
N LEU A 180 9.23 -6.27 15.73
CA LEU A 180 10.02 -5.67 14.64
C LEU A 180 11.42 -5.23 15.12
N ARG A 181 11.54 -4.68 16.34
CA ARG A 181 12.86 -4.36 16.92
C ARG A 181 13.73 -5.60 17.12
N ALA A 182 13.14 -6.71 17.57
CA ALA A 182 13.86 -7.95 17.80
C ALA A 182 14.22 -8.68 16.48
N HIS A 183 13.39 -8.55 15.44
CA HIS A 183 13.49 -9.34 14.20
C HIS A 183 13.47 -8.46 12.95
N ALA A 184 14.05 -7.25 13.01
CA ALA A 184 14.02 -6.25 11.94
C ALA A 184 14.56 -6.81 10.62
N GLY A 185 15.68 -7.52 10.63
CA GLY A 185 16.31 -8.10 9.43
C GLY A 185 15.36 -9.02 8.68
N SER A 186 14.74 -9.99 9.37
CA SER A 186 13.80 -10.93 8.73
C SER A 186 12.56 -10.25 8.21
N ALA A 187 12.01 -9.28 8.95
CA ALA A 187 10.84 -8.54 8.53
C ALA A 187 11.15 -7.64 7.31
N VAL A 188 12.25 -6.89 7.34
CA VAL A 188 12.68 -6.04 6.22
C VAL A 188 12.95 -6.88 4.97
N THR A 189 13.65 -8.01 5.10
CA THR A 189 13.90 -8.92 3.96
C THR A 189 12.59 -9.39 3.32
N LEU A 190 11.59 -9.75 4.14
CA LEU A 190 10.29 -10.17 3.64
C LEU A 190 9.61 -9.06 2.81
N TYR A 191 9.64 -7.82 3.30
CA TYR A 191 9.04 -6.68 2.60
C TYR A 191 9.83 -6.26 1.36
N LEU A 192 11.18 -6.31 1.41
CA LEU A 192 12.02 -6.06 0.24
C LEU A 192 11.77 -7.09 -0.86
N LEU A 193 11.67 -8.38 -0.51
CA LEU A 193 11.34 -9.42 -1.49
C LEU A 193 9.97 -9.18 -2.13
N ALA A 194 8.96 -8.87 -1.33
CA ALA A 194 7.64 -8.50 -1.84
C ALA A 194 7.69 -7.24 -2.72
N GLY A 195 8.50 -6.24 -2.35
CA GLY A 195 8.75 -5.04 -3.13
C GLY A 195 9.40 -5.32 -4.48
N VAL A 196 10.40 -6.20 -4.52
CA VAL A 196 11.05 -6.63 -5.78
C VAL A 196 10.06 -7.36 -6.68
N LEU A 197 9.25 -8.28 -6.13
CA LEU A 197 8.20 -8.96 -6.88
C LEU A 197 7.16 -7.97 -7.43
N PHE A 198 6.77 -7.00 -6.62
CA PHE A 198 5.84 -5.96 -7.06
C PHE A 198 6.44 -5.08 -8.16
N ALA A 199 7.71 -4.67 -8.03
CA ALA A 199 8.41 -3.88 -9.05
C ALA A 199 8.56 -4.65 -10.37
N ALA A 200 8.90 -5.94 -10.32
CA ALA A 200 8.98 -6.82 -11.49
C ALA A 200 7.61 -6.95 -12.18
N MET A 201 6.55 -7.18 -11.39
CA MET A 201 5.19 -7.26 -11.91
C MET A 201 4.73 -5.92 -12.53
N LEU A 202 5.05 -4.80 -11.90
CA LEU A 202 4.74 -3.47 -12.42
C LEU A 202 5.48 -3.21 -13.74
N GLY A 203 6.77 -3.59 -13.82
CA GLY A 203 7.56 -3.50 -15.05
C GLY A 203 6.96 -4.34 -16.19
N LEU A 204 6.53 -5.57 -15.90
CA LEU A 204 5.85 -6.43 -16.88
C LEU A 204 4.51 -5.81 -17.34
N TYR A 205 3.74 -5.25 -16.41
CA TYR A 205 2.49 -4.56 -16.73
C TYR A 205 2.72 -3.36 -17.66
N VAL A 206 3.63 -2.46 -17.29
CA VAL A 206 3.95 -1.27 -18.10
C VAL A 206 4.48 -1.65 -19.47
N THR A 207 5.38 -2.64 -19.54
CA THR A 207 5.91 -3.15 -20.80
C THR A 207 4.79 -3.76 -21.67
N GLY A 208 3.91 -4.55 -21.07
CA GLY A 208 2.77 -5.14 -21.75
C GLY A 208 1.82 -4.10 -22.35
N GLU A 209 1.53 -3.03 -21.60
CA GLU A 209 0.67 -1.95 -22.07
C GLU A 209 1.35 -1.09 -23.15
N VAL A 210 2.61 -0.70 -22.94
CA VAL A 210 3.34 0.15 -23.91
C VAL A 210 3.55 -0.56 -25.25
N TYR A 211 3.96 -1.85 -25.23
CA TYR A 211 4.26 -2.58 -26.47
C TYR A 211 3.08 -3.41 -26.98
N GLY A 212 2.13 -3.76 -26.13
CA GLY A 212 0.97 -4.58 -26.44
C GLY A 212 -0.30 -3.78 -26.67
N GLY A 213 -0.58 -2.80 -25.83
CA GLY A 213 -1.87 -2.09 -25.81
C GLY A 213 -2.21 -1.35 -27.08
N THR A 214 -1.24 -0.66 -27.69
CA THR A 214 -1.45 0.12 -28.92
C THR A 214 -1.68 -0.75 -30.17
N ARG A 215 -1.28 -2.02 -30.15
CA ARG A 215 -1.39 -2.94 -31.30
C ARG A 215 -2.45 -4.04 -31.14
N LEU A 216 -2.95 -4.28 -29.91
CA LEU A 216 -3.62 -5.54 -29.60
C LEU A 216 -5.15 -5.46 -29.44
N GLY A 217 -5.74 -4.28 -29.55
CA GLY A 217 -7.20 -4.07 -29.39
C GLY A 217 -7.68 -4.21 -27.93
N GLY A 218 -8.83 -3.63 -27.60
CA GLY A 218 -9.33 -3.40 -26.23
C GLY A 218 -9.40 -4.62 -25.32
N TRP A 219 -9.67 -5.83 -25.83
CA TRP A 219 -9.75 -7.05 -25.01
C TRP A 219 -8.43 -7.44 -24.36
N ARG A 220 -7.30 -7.24 -25.04
CA ARG A 220 -5.99 -7.61 -24.50
C ARG A 220 -5.53 -6.65 -23.43
N SER A 221 -5.79 -5.34 -23.56
CA SER A 221 -5.55 -4.37 -22.50
C SER A 221 -6.36 -4.70 -21.24
N ILE A 222 -7.63 -5.11 -21.40
CA ILE A 222 -8.44 -5.56 -20.28
C ILE A 222 -7.81 -6.79 -19.59
N LEU A 223 -7.37 -7.80 -20.35
CA LEU A 223 -6.73 -9.00 -19.79
C LEU A 223 -5.42 -8.66 -19.07
N ILE A 224 -4.58 -7.80 -19.64
CA ILE A 224 -3.33 -7.35 -19.01
C ILE A 224 -3.65 -6.61 -17.70
N GLY A 225 -4.61 -5.70 -17.71
CA GLY A 225 -5.04 -4.96 -16.52
C GLY A 225 -5.61 -5.87 -15.42
N GLN A 226 -6.47 -6.83 -15.79
CA GLN A 226 -7.01 -7.81 -14.84
C GLN A 226 -5.91 -8.72 -14.30
N GLY A 227 -4.99 -9.18 -15.15
CA GLY A 227 -3.82 -9.96 -14.75
C GLY A 227 -2.95 -9.22 -13.73
N TYR A 228 -2.71 -7.93 -13.93
CA TYR A 228 -2.02 -7.07 -12.98
C TYR A 228 -2.73 -7.00 -11.63
N ILE A 229 -4.06 -6.80 -11.62
CA ILE A 229 -4.85 -6.74 -10.38
C ILE A 229 -4.74 -8.06 -9.61
N VAL A 230 -4.90 -9.20 -10.30
CA VAL A 230 -4.80 -10.53 -9.67
C VAL A 230 -3.40 -10.79 -9.12
N ALA A 231 -2.35 -10.48 -9.89
CA ALA A 231 -0.97 -10.66 -9.47
C ALA A 231 -0.62 -9.78 -8.25
N ARG A 232 -1.04 -8.51 -8.26
CA ARG A 232 -0.90 -7.61 -7.11
C ARG A 232 -1.57 -8.15 -5.85
N LEU A 233 -2.77 -8.70 -6.01
CA LEU A 233 -3.51 -9.30 -4.92
C LEU A 233 -2.79 -10.55 -4.37
N ALA A 234 -2.30 -11.41 -5.27
CA ALA A 234 -1.55 -12.62 -4.89
C ALA A 234 -0.27 -12.26 -4.11
N ILE A 235 0.51 -11.28 -4.55
CA ILE A 235 1.70 -10.80 -3.81
C ILE A 235 1.32 -10.32 -2.42
N ARG A 236 0.25 -9.53 -2.29
CA ARG A 236 -0.23 -9.03 -1.00
C ARG A 236 -0.68 -10.15 -0.06
N LEU A 237 -1.40 -11.13 -0.55
CA LEU A 237 -1.83 -12.30 0.22
C LEU A 237 -0.63 -13.16 0.66
N THR A 238 0.34 -13.38 -0.24
CA THR A 238 1.57 -14.12 0.05
C THR A 238 2.39 -13.41 1.13
N LEU A 239 2.57 -12.09 1.04
CA LEU A 239 3.26 -11.29 2.04
C LEU A 239 2.59 -11.45 3.42
N SER A 240 1.26 -11.40 3.46
CA SER A 240 0.51 -11.51 4.72
C SER A 240 0.59 -12.92 5.31
N ALA A 241 0.48 -13.96 4.49
CA ALA A 241 0.64 -15.35 4.93
C ALA A 241 2.07 -15.59 5.45
N ALA A 242 3.08 -15.06 4.76
CA ALA A 242 4.47 -15.13 5.21
C ALA A 242 4.70 -14.35 6.51
N GLY A 243 4.07 -13.19 6.66
CA GLY A 243 4.10 -12.38 7.89
C GLY A 243 3.53 -13.13 9.10
N VAL A 244 2.38 -13.80 8.94
CA VAL A 244 1.80 -14.65 9.99
C VAL A 244 2.75 -15.78 10.35
N ARG A 245 3.31 -16.49 9.38
CA ARG A 245 4.27 -17.58 9.61
C ARG A 245 5.55 -17.10 10.29
N LEU A 246 6.07 -15.95 9.87
CA LEU A 246 7.27 -15.35 10.48
C LEU A 246 7.00 -15.03 11.96
N PHE A 247 5.86 -14.39 12.23
CA PHE A 247 5.46 -14.00 13.59
C PHE A 247 5.27 -15.22 14.49
N THR A 248 4.55 -16.25 14.04
CA THR A 248 4.30 -17.47 14.85
C THR A 248 5.59 -18.25 15.10
N ARG A 249 6.46 -18.40 14.11
CA ARG A 249 7.73 -19.14 14.27
C ARG A 249 8.67 -18.46 15.26
N LEU A 250 8.86 -17.15 15.17
CA LEU A 250 9.83 -16.42 15.98
C LEU A 250 9.34 -16.12 17.39
N GLN A 251 8.02 -16.23 17.62
CA GLN A 251 7.45 -16.07 18.97
C GLN A 251 7.16 -17.40 19.68
N GLY A 252 7.45 -18.54 19.04
CA GLY A 252 7.22 -19.85 19.62
C GLY A 252 5.75 -20.18 19.88
N THR A 253 4.82 -19.47 19.23
CA THR A 253 3.38 -19.71 19.36
C THR A 253 3.00 -20.84 18.39
N PRO A 254 2.51 -22.00 18.85
CA PRO A 254 2.07 -23.06 17.95
C PRO A 254 0.92 -22.56 17.09
N ALA A 255 0.87 -23.03 15.84
CA ALA A 255 -0.29 -22.81 14.97
C ALA A 255 -1.52 -23.53 15.58
N ALA A 256 -2.59 -22.80 15.75
CA ALA A 256 -3.85 -23.32 16.32
C ALA A 256 -4.62 -24.22 15.31
#